data_5e552a8e504946b6e61e2707dcb218d3
#
_entry.id   5e552a8e504946b6e61e2707dcb218d3
#
_cell.length_a   1.000
_cell.length_b   1.000
_cell.length_c   1.000
_cell.angle_alpha   90.00
_cell.angle_beta   90.00
_cell.angle_gamma   90.00
#
_symmetry.space_group_name_H-M   'P 1'
#
loop_
_entity.id
_entity.type
_entity.pdbx_description
1 polymer ?
#
loop_
_entity_poly.entity_id
_entity_poly.type
_entity_poly.pdbx_seq_one_letter_code
_entity_poly.pdbx_strand_id
1 'polypeptide(L)'
;MGAEVCRVVAAAPDLELVAAIDLGDDRATAEAAQVIVDFTHPDVVMDNLSWCIDHGIHAVVGTTGFTDERFDLLRTRLAEHDGVGVVIAPNFSIGAVLMMRFAEQAAAFYESAEIIELHHPGKADAPSGTAASTARRIAAARTAAAIPAPPDATRHELPGARGAQVDGIRVHGVRLRGLVAHQEVLFGAEGETLTIRHDSLDRVSFMPGVLAAIRAVSSKPGLTVGIESILGIG
;
A
#
# COMPACT_ATOMS: atom_id res chain seq x y z
N MET A 1 6.57 -11.66 -5.88
CA MET A 1 6.29 -10.38 -6.56
C MET A 1 7.28 -10.14 -7.71
N GLY A 2 8.57 -10.17 -7.50
CA GLY A 2 9.58 -9.87 -8.54
C GLY A 2 9.39 -10.61 -9.85
N ALA A 3 9.22 -11.93 -9.84
CA ALA A 3 8.96 -12.71 -11.06
C ALA A 3 7.70 -12.25 -11.84
N GLU A 4 6.65 -11.82 -11.12
CA GLU A 4 5.44 -11.31 -11.75
C GLU A 4 5.66 -9.92 -12.39
N VAL A 5 6.46 -9.06 -11.73
CA VAL A 5 6.89 -7.78 -12.32
C VAL A 5 7.70 -8.02 -13.60
N CYS A 6 8.70 -8.91 -13.57
CA CYS A 6 9.47 -9.26 -14.76
C CYS A 6 8.57 -9.72 -15.92
N ARG A 7 7.59 -10.58 -15.63
CA ARG A 7 6.63 -11.09 -16.62
C ARG A 7 5.82 -9.97 -17.28
N VAL A 8 5.28 -9.04 -16.49
CA VAL A 8 4.42 -7.97 -17.03
C VAL A 8 5.23 -6.87 -17.69
N VAL A 9 6.43 -6.56 -17.23
CA VAL A 9 7.35 -5.62 -17.89
C VAL A 9 7.76 -6.16 -19.25
N ALA A 10 8.16 -7.44 -19.33
CA ALA A 10 8.53 -8.08 -20.60
C ALA A 10 7.36 -8.17 -21.60
N ALA A 11 6.11 -8.16 -21.12
CA ALA A 11 4.93 -8.16 -21.97
C ALA A 11 4.43 -6.76 -22.38
N ALA A 12 4.92 -5.71 -21.74
CA ALA A 12 4.50 -4.32 -22.01
C ALA A 12 5.23 -3.78 -23.27
N PRO A 13 4.52 -3.27 -24.29
CA PRO A 13 5.14 -2.88 -25.56
C PRO A 13 6.00 -1.61 -25.46
N ASP A 14 5.86 -0.86 -24.38
CA ASP A 14 6.54 0.41 -24.10
C ASP A 14 7.66 0.30 -23.05
N LEU A 15 7.95 -0.92 -22.56
CA LEU A 15 8.96 -1.19 -21.54
C LEU A 15 9.92 -2.27 -22.01
N GLU A 16 11.15 -2.22 -21.52
CA GLU A 16 12.18 -3.25 -21.73
C GLU A 16 12.68 -3.76 -20.39
N LEU A 17 12.70 -5.08 -20.21
CA LEU A 17 13.29 -5.72 -19.05
C LEU A 17 14.80 -5.89 -19.28
N VAL A 18 15.63 -5.01 -18.72
CA VAL A 18 17.08 -5.02 -18.92
C VAL A 18 17.82 -5.94 -17.96
N ALA A 19 17.27 -6.14 -16.74
CA ALA A 19 17.84 -7.04 -15.74
C ALA A 19 16.76 -7.58 -14.80
N ALA A 20 16.99 -8.78 -14.24
CA ALA A 20 16.25 -9.33 -13.11
C ALA A 20 17.28 -9.75 -12.06
N ILE A 21 17.22 -9.15 -10.88
CA ILE A 21 18.23 -9.30 -9.81
C ILE A 21 17.59 -9.97 -8.61
N ASP A 22 18.28 -10.96 -8.05
CA ASP A 22 17.89 -11.63 -6.81
C ASP A 22 19.06 -11.61 -5.81
N LEU A 23 18.87 -12.23 -4.67
CA LEU A 23 19.85 -12.28 -3.58
C LEU A 23 21.17 -12.92 -4.09
N GLY A 24 22.27 -12.16 -3.98
CA GLY A 24 23.61 -12.60 -4.40
C GLY A 24 24.01 -12.16 -5.81
N ASP A 25 23.11 -11.58 -6.59
CA ASP A 25 23.43 -11.02 -7.90
C ASP A 25 24.13 -9.65 -7.77
N ASP A 26 24.92 -9.30 -8.79
CA ASP A 26 25.60 -7.99 -8.85
C ASP A 26 24.62 -6.92 -9.35
N ARG A 27 24.39 -5.90 -8.52
CA ARG A 27 23.53 -4.75 -8.85
C ARG A 27 24.03 -3.96 -10.07
N ALA A 28 25.32 -4.00 -10.38
CA ALA A 28 25.88 -3.33 -11.55
C ALA A 28 25.25 -3.79 -12.86
N THR A 29 24.66 -4.98 -12.92
CA THR A 29 23.92 -5.46 -14.09
C THR A 29 22.68 -4.62 -14.42
N ALA A 30 22.20 -3.80 -13.49
CA ALA A 30 21.05 -2.90 -13.67
C ALA A 30 21.45 -1.43 -13.91
N GLU A 31 22.72 -1.08 -14.05
CA GLU A 31 23.16 0.31 -14.27
C GLU A 31 22.56 0.95 -15.55
N ALA A 32 22.20 0.13 -16.54
CA ALA A 32 21.54 0.59 -17.76
C ALA A 32 20.04 0.84 -17.59
N ALA A 33 19.44 0.48 -16.45
CA ALA A 33 18.02 0.67 -16.21
C ALA A 33 17.69 2.13 -15.93
N GLN A 34 16.56 2.61 -16.45
CA GLN A 34 16.01 3.91 -16.09
C GLN A 34 15.20 3.84 -14.79
N VAL A 35 14.58 2.70 -14.51
CA VAL A 35 13.73 2.45 -13.34
C VAL A 35 14.02 1.09 -12.75
N ILE A 36 14.24 1.01 -11.45
CA ILE A 36 14.31 -0.24 -10.70
C ILE A 36 12.99 -0.45 -9.91
N VAL A 37 12.47 -1.67 -9.97
CA VAL A 37 11.31 -2.08 -9.19
C VAL A 37 11.76 -2.99 -8.06
N ASP A 38 11.60 -2.54 -6.81
CA ASP A 38 12.05 -3.25 -5.61
C ASP A 38 10.87 -3.90 -4.85
N PHE A 39 10.91 -5.24 -4.80
CA PHE A 39 10.06 -6.07 -3.94
C PHE A 39 10.92 -7.03 -3.11
N THR A 40 11.96 -6.51 -2.49
CA THR A 40 12.95 -7.28 -1.72
C THR A 40 12.54 -7.44 -0.25
N HIS A 41 13.35 -6.96 0.68
CA HIS A 41 13.13 -7.09 2.13
C HIS A 41 13.39 -5.74 2.84
N PRO A 42 12.70 -5.45 3.97
CA PRO A 42 12.89 -4.20 4.74
C PRO A 42 14.33 -3.92 5.19
N ASP A 43 15.15 -4.96 5.34
CA ASP A 43 16.54 -4.81 5.81
C ASP A 43 17.50 -4.34 4.70
N VAL A 44 17.15 -4.53 3.43
CA VAL A 44 18.03 -4.19 2.30
C VAL A 44 17.49 -3.06 1.41
N VAL A 45 16.20 -2.73 1.51
CA VAL A 45 15.54 -1.76 0.63
C VAL A 45 16.18 -0.37 0.70
N MET A 46 16.64 0.07 1.87
CA MET A 46 17.28 1.38 2.02
C MET A 46 18.64 1.46 1.30
N ASP A 47 19.42 0.37 1.35
CA ASP A 47 20.69 0.27 0.62
C ASP A 47 20.46 0.21 -0.90
N ASN A 48 19.41 -0.50 -1.33
CA ASN A 48 19.01 -0.54 -2.73
C ASN A 48 18.59 0.85 -3.24
N LEU A 49 17.77 1.56 -2.47
CA LEU A 49 17.33 2.92 -2.80
C LEU A 49 18.49 3.91 -2.82
N SER A 50 19.42 3.80 -1.86
CA SER A 50 20.63 4.62 -1.85
C SER A 50 21.44 4.42 -3.13
N TRP A 51 21.64 3.17 -3.53
CA TRP A 51 22.36 2.84 -4.76
C TRP A 51 21.63 3.39 -6.00
N CYS A 52 20.30 3.25 -6.09
CA CYS A 52 19.52 3.81 -7.20
C CYS A 52 19.71 5.33 -7.32
N ILE A 53 19.57 6.04 -6.19
CA ILE A 53 19.67 7.50 -6.14
C ILE A 53 21.08 7.95 -6.59
N ASP A 54 22.15 7.31 -6.09
CA ASP A 54 23.53 7.63 -6.44
C ASP A 54 23.86 7.42 -7.94
N HIS A 55 23.13 6.49 -8.59
CA HIS A 55 23.30 6.21 -10.02
C HIS A 55 22.29 6.96 -10.91
N GLY A 56 21.47 7.85 -10.34
CA GLY A 56 20.48 8.61 -11.10
C GLY A 56 19.32 7.75 -11.63
N ILE A 57 19.07 6.58 -11.03
CA ILE A 57 18.05 5.61 -11.43
C ILE A 57 16.80 5.82 -10.59
N HIS A 58 15.64 5.94 -11.24
CA HIS A 58 14.35 6.02 -10.56
C HIS A 58 14.00 4.70 -9.85
N ALA A 59 13.17 4.75 -8.80
CA ALA A 59 12.76 3.54 -8.09
C ALA A 59 11.25 3.46 -7.85
N VAL A 60 10.70 2.25 -8.01
CA VAL A 60 9.32 1.90 -7.64
C VAL A 60 9.38 0.79 -6.59
N VAL A 61 8.89 1.05 -5.39
CA VAL A 61 9.13 0.19 -4.22
C VAL A 61 7.83 -0.32 -3.65
N GLY A 62 7.71 -1.65 -3.60
CA GLY A 62 6.62 -2.36 -2.92
C GLY A 62 7.07 -3.11 -1.66
N THR A 63 8.35 -3.00 -1.31
CA THR A 63 8.86 -3.50 -0.04
C THR A 63 8.29 -2.67 1.11
N THR A 64 7.99 -3.31 2.24
CA THR A 64 7.45 -2.68 3.46
C THR A 64 8.55 -2.25 4.42
N GLY A 65 8.18 -1.70 5.59
CA GLY A 65 9.13 -1.37 6.67
C GLY A 65 9.66 0.05 6.61
N PHE A 66 8.95 0.96 5.96
CA PHE A 66 9.27 2.39 6.00
C PHE A 66 8.68 3.04 7.25
N THR A 67 9.54 3.78 7.97
CA THR A 67 9.19 4.65 9.09
C THR A 67 9.30 6.11 8.64
N ASP A 68 8.81 7.04 9.47
CA ASP A 68 8.92 8.48 9.17
C ASP A 68 10.38 8.91 9.03
N GLU A 69 11.29 8.36 9.86
CA GLU A 69 12.73 8.63 9.79
C GLU A 69 13.33 8.15 8.45
N ARG A 70 12.91 6.98 7.96
CA ARG A 70 13.34 6.48 6.65
C ARG A 70 12.83 7.35 5.51
N PHE A 71 11.60 7.83 5.59
CA PHE A 71 11.06 8.77 4.61
C PHE A 71 11.80 10.11 4.63
N ASP A 72 12.13 10.65 5.81
CA ASP A 72 12.88 11.91 5.94
C ASP A 72 14.30 11.78 5.40
N LEU A 73 14.97 10.65 5.67
CA LEU A 73 16.27 10.35 5.09
C LEU A 73 16.23 10.33 3.55
N LEU A 74 15.20 9.68 2.97
CA LEU A 74 15.03 9.64 1.52
C LEU A 74 14.73 11.02 0.93
N ARG A 75 13.90 11.84 1.58
CA ARG A 75 13.62 13.22 1.14
C ARG A 75 14.90 14.06 1.12
N THR A 76 15.71 13.96 2.17
CA THR A 76 16.99 14.67 2.26
C THR A 76 17.92 14.24 1.13
N ARG A 77 18.07 12.93 0.92
CA ARG A 77 18.96 12.41 -0.12
C ARG A 77 18.50 12.77 -1.54
N LEU A 78 17.20 12.70 -1.80
CA LEU A 78 16.61 13.07 -3.09
C LEU A 78 16.73 14.58 -3.37
N ALA A 79 16.79 15.43 -2.36
CA ALA A 79 17.02 16.85 -2.53
C ALA A 79 18.47 17.18 -3.00
N GLU A 80 19.41 16.26 -2.82
CA GLU A 80 20.80 16.36 -3.29
C GLU A 80 21.00 15.76 -4.70
N HIS A 81 19.97 15.07 -5.24
CA HIS A 81 20.03 14.34 -6.51
C HIS A 81 18.85 14.75 -7.41
N ASP A 82 19.03 15.91 -8.07
CA ASP A 82 18.00 16.46 -8.95
C ASP A 82 17.56 15.47 -10.03
N GLY A 83 16.26 15.38 -10.23
CA GLY A 83 15.64 14.60 -11.30
C GLY A 83 15.32 13.15 -10.95
N VAL A 84 15.84 12.57 -9.86
CA VAL A 84 15.49 11.20 -9.46
C VAL A 84 14.13 11.16 -8.77
N GLY A 85 13.24 10.27 -9.25
CA GLY A 85 11.95 10.00 -8.64
C GLY A 85 11.96 8.65 -7.92
N VAL A 86 11.36 8.61 -6.73
CA VAL A 86 11.14 7.38 -5.95
C VAL A 86 9.67 7.28 -5.57
N VAL A 87 9.01 6.21 -5.99
CA VAL A 87 7.63 5.88 -5.62
C VAL A 87 7.65 4.72 -4.61
N ILE A 88 7.15 4.96 -3.41
CA ILE A 88 7.00 3.91 -2.39
C ILE A 88 5.52 3.71 -2.13
N ALA A 89 4.98 2.54 -2.42
CA ALA A 89 3.57 2.27 -2.23
C ALA A 89 3.35 1.03 -1.33
N PRO A 90 2.59 1.20 -0.24
CA PRO A 90 2.22 0.08 0.63
C PRO A 90 1.26 -0.90 -0.07
N ASN A 91 0.62 -0.45 -1.15
CA ASN A 91 -0.27 -1.26 -1.97
C ASN A 91 -0.30 -0.73 -3.41
N PHE A 92 -0.08 -1.61 -4.39
CA PHE A 92 -0.18 -1.31 -5.82
C PHE A 92 -1.51 -1.77 -6.44
N SER A 93 -2.41 -2.38 -5.69
CA SER A 93 -3.74 -2.73 -6.19
C SER A 93 -4.59 -1.47 -6.34
N ILE A 94 -4.94 -1.11 -7.57
CA ILE A 94 -5.78 0.04 -7.88
C ILE A 94 -7.13 -0.07 -7.15
N GLY A 95 -7.72 -1.28 -7.13
CA GLY A 95 -8.99 -1.51 -6.43
C GLY A 95 -8.88 -1.29 -4.91
N ALA A 96 -7.77 -1.70 -4.29
CA ALA A 96 -7.53 -1.44 -2.86
C ALA A 96 -7.38 0.06 -2.57
N VAL A 97 -6.67 0.78 -3.41
CA VAL A 97 -6.49 2.24 -3.28
C VAL A 97 -7.83 2.97 -3.45
N LEU A 98 -8.64 2.59 -4.43
CA LEU A 98 -9.99 3.13 -4.62
C LEU A 98 -10.89 2.82 -3.42
N MET A 99 -10.88 1.58 -2.92
CA MET A 99 -11.62 1.20 -1.71
C MET A 99 -11.25 2.09 -0.53
N MET A 100 -9.95 2.33 -0.27
CA MET A 100 -9.49 3.20 0.81
C MET A 100 -10.00 4.64 0.65
N ARG A 101 -9.96 5.19 -0.57
CA ARG A 101 -10.46 6.56 -0.85
C ARG A 101 -11.98 6.66 -0.70
N PHE A 102 -12.72 5.70 -1.20
CA PHE A 102 -14.19 5.67 -1.03
C PHE A 102 -14.58 5.51 0.43
N ALA A 103 -13.85 4.67 1.19
CA ALA A 103 -14.06 4.53 2.63
C ALA A 103 -13.78 5.83 3.39
N GLU A 104 -12.71 6.53 3.06
CA GLU A 104 -12.38 7.85 3.61
C GLU A 104 -13.50 8.87 3.35
N GLN A 105 -14.01 8.92 2.12
CA GLN A 105 -15.12 9.82 1.75
C GLN A 105 -16.43 9.45 2.45
N ALA A 106 -16.76 8.16 2.53
CA ALA A 106 -17.98 7.69 3.18
C ALA A 106 -17.97 7.94 4.70
N ALA A 107 -16.80 7.91 5.33
CA ALA A 107 -16.63 7.97 6.77
C ALA A 107 -17.24 9.23 7.43
N ALA A 108 -17.36 10.32 6.69
CA ALA A 108 -17.95 11.58 7.16
C ALA A 108 -19.49 11.55 7.26
N PHE A 109 -20.16 10.51 6.75
CA PHE A 109 -21.61 10.44 6.64
C PHE A 109 -22.25 9.35 7.51
N TYR A 110 -21.45 8.44 8.06
CA TYR A 110 -21.93 7.27 8.79
C TYR A 110 -21.57 7.31 10.27
N GLU A 111 -22.51 6.89 11.11
CA GLU A 111 -22.36 6.84 12.57
C GLU A 111 -21.34 5.77 12.99
N SER A 112 -21.34 4.62 12.33
CA SER A 112 -20.49 3.48 12.66
C SER A 112 -19.58 3.09 11.49
N ALA A 113 -18.37 2.59 11.79
CA ALA A 113 -17.46 2.03 10.82
C ALA A 113 -16.65 0.89 11.44
N GLU A 114 -16.60 -0.25 10.77
CA GLU A 114 -15.73 -1.39 11.11
C GLU A 114 -15.05 -1.96 9.84
N ILE A 115 -13.94 -2.66 10.01
CA ILE A 115 -13.17 -3.25 8.91
C ILE A 115 -13.01 -4.75 9.15
N ILE A 116 -13.20 -5.57 8.10
CA ILE A 116 -12.86 -6.99 8.09
C ILE A 116 -11.78 -7.20 7.04
N GLU A 117 -10.59 -7.64 7.44
CA GLU A 117 -9.52 -8.02 6.53
C GLU A 117 -9.33 -9.54 6.53
N LEU A 118 -9.16 -10.12 5.34
CA LEU A 118 -9.13 -11.56 5.19
C LEU A 118 -7.91 -11.95 4.32
N HIS A 119 -7.04 -12.81 4.86
CA HIS A 119 -5.82 -13.23 4.19
C HIS A 119 -5.54 -14.72 4.37
N HIS A 120 -4.58 -15.21 3.58
CA HIS A 120 -4.05 -16.56 3.73
C HIS A 120 -3.38 -16.77 5.10
N PRO A 121 -3.27 -18.01 5.62
CA PRO A 121 -2.73 -18.28 6.95
C PRO A 121 -1.25 -17.89 7.15
N GLY A 122 -0.49 -17.78 6.06
CA GLY A 122 0.93 -17.40 6.10
C GLY A 122 1.20 -15.89 6.21
N LYS A 123 0.17 -15.04 6.38
CA LYS A 123 0.36 -13.61 6.61
C LYS A 123 0.76 -13.37 8.06
N ALA A 124 1.91 -12.72 8.27
CA ALA A 124 2.53 -12.57 9.59
C ALA A 124 1.92 -11.44 10.44
N ASP A 125 1.48 -10.35 9.80
CA ASP A 125 0.88 -9.20 10.48
C ASP A 125 -0.64 -9.32 10.61
N ALA A 126 -1.20 -8.83 11.73
CA ALA A 126 -2.63 -8.66 11.96
C ALA A 126 -2.83 -7.46 12.91
N PRO A 127 -3.64 -6.45 12.51
CA PRO A 127 -4.25 -6.31 11.20
C PRO A 127 -3.23 -6.08 10.08
N SER A 128 -3.66 -6.27 8.82
CA SER A 128 -2.83 -5.99 7.65
C SER A 128 -2.49 -4.49 7.57
N GLY A 129 -1.34 -4.16 6.95
CA GLY A 129 -0.94 -2.76 6.75
C GLY A 129 -2.00 -1.95 5.99
N THR A 130 -2.67 -2.54 4.99
CA THR A 130 -3.77 -1.89 4.26
C THR A 130 -4.96 -1.61 5.18
N ALA A 131 -5.36 -2.57 6.01
CA ALA A 131 -6.49 -2.39 6.92
C ALA A 131 -6.19 -1.33 8.00
N ALA A 132 -4.98 -1.34 8.56
CA ALA A 132 -4.54 -0.32 9.51
C ALA A 132 -4.50 1.08 8.87
N SER A 133 -4.01 1.20 7.63
CA SER A 133 -4.03 2.46 6.87
C SER A 133 -5.45 2.95 6.59
N THR A 134 -6.36 2.03 6.18
CA THR A 134 -7.76 2.35 5.95
C THR A 134 -8.43 2.86 7.24
N ALA A 135 -8.18 2.19 8.38
CA ALA A 135 -8.72 2.61 9.66
C ALA A 135 -8.28 4.02 10.06
N ARG A 136 -6.98 4.35 9.88
CA ARG A 136 -6.45 5.70 10.16
C ARG A 136 -7.10 6.77 9.27
N ARG A 137 -7.28 6.49 7.97
CA ARG A 137 -7.95 7.42 7.04
C ARG A 137 -9.41 7.65 7.44
N ILE A 138 -10.14 6.60 7.78
CA ILE A 138 -11.53 6.69 8.29
C ILE A 138 -11.55 7.51 9.58
N ALA A 139 -10.68 7.24 10.54
CA ALA A 139 -10.60 7.96 11.81
C ALA A 139 -10.31 9.46 11.61
N ALA A 140 -9.37 9.79 10.74
CA ALA A 140 -9.04 11.17 10.39
C ALA A 140 -10.23 11.90 9.75
N ALA A 141 -10.90 11.28 8.78
CA ALA A 141 -12.08 11.84 8.11
C ALA A 141 -13.25 12.06 9.10
N ARG A 142 -13.51 11.10 9.99
CA ARG A 142 -14.52 11.21 11.05
C ARG A 142 -14.20 12.36 12.03
N THR A 143 -12.94 12.49 12.43
CA THR A 143 -12.47 13.58 13.27
C THR A 143 -12.68 14.93 12.61
N ALA A 144 -12.30 15.07 11.34
CA ALA A 144 -12.48 16.30 10.56
C ALA A 144 -13.96 16.69 10.40
N ALA A 145 -14.86 15.68 10.31
CA ALA A 145 -16.31 15.87 10.22
C ALA A 145 -17.02 15.96 11.58
N ALA A 146 -16.27 15.94 12.69
CA ALA A 146 -16.81 15.93 14.06
C ALA A 146 -17.81 14.79 14.34
N ILE A 147 -17.65 13.63 13.69
CA ILE A 147 -18.45 12.45 13.92
C ILE A 147 -18.05 11.82 15.26
N PRO A 148 -19.01 11.53 16.18
CA PRO A 148 -18.69 10.93 17.47
C PRO A 148 -18.16 9.50 17.34
N ALA A 149 -17.62 8.97 18.43
CA ALA A 149 -17.19 7.56 18.47
C ALA A 149 -18.38 6.63 18.11
N PRO A 150 -18.13 5.53 17.37
CA PRO A 150 -19.18 4.56 17.06
C PRO A 150 -19.85 4.04 18.34
N PRO A 151 -21.18 3.90 18.36
CA PRO A 151 -21.88 3.35 19.51
C PRO A 151 -21.48 1.88 19.70
N ASP A 152 -21.11 1.52 20.94
CA ASP A 152 -20.79 0.15 21.32
C ASP A 152 -21.29 -0.09 22.76
N ALA A 153 -22.30 -0.92 22.91
CA ALA A 153 -22.90 -1.27 24.20
C ALA A 153 -22.31 -2.57 24.80
N THR A 154 -21.25 -3.12 24.22
CA THR A 154 -20.63 -4.36 24.69
C THR A 154 -20.11 -4.20 26.12
N ARG A 155 -20.61 -5.01 27.06
CA ARG A 155 -20.20 -5.01 28.47
C ARG A 155 -19.42 -6.26 28.87
N HIS A 156 -19.59 -7.35 28.13
CA HIS A 156 -18.92 -8.62 28.37
C HIS A 156 -18.39 -9.15 27.05
N GLU A 157 -17.08 -9.34 26.95
CA GLU A 157 -16.45 -9.89 25.75
C GLU A 157 -15.36 -10.91 26.12
N LEU A 158 -15.18 -11.89 25.27
CA LEU A 158 -13.96 -12.70 25.25
C LEU A 158 -12.83 -11.86 24.62
N PRO A 159 -11.59 -11.95 25.12
CA PRO A 159 -10.49 -11.19 24.56
C PRO A 159 -10.39 -11.36 23.04
N GLY A 160 -10.42 -10.25 22.31
CA GLY A 160 -10.33 -10.22 20.86
C GLY A 160 -11.64 -10.40 20.10
N ALA A 161 -12.78 -10.66 20.76
CA ALA A 161 -14.08 -10.84 20.08
C ALA A 161 -14.52 -9.61 19.28
N ARG A 162 -14.13 -8.40 19.71
CA ARG A 162 -14.38 -7.13 19.03
C ARG A 162 -13.19 -6.68 18.15
N GLY A 163 -12.28 -7.59 17.79
CA GLY A 163 -11.11 -7.30 16.96
C GLY A 163 -10.09 -6.38 17.62
N ALA A 164 -9.16 -5.87 16.82
CA ALA A 164 -8.20 -4.84 17.22
C ALA A 164 -8.85 -3.45 17.07
N GLN A 165 -8.29 -2.44 17.77
CA GLN A 165 -8.69 -1.05 17.63
C GLN A 165 -7.54 -0.24 17.05
N VAL A 166 -7.79 0.45 15.93
CA VAL A 166 -6.83 1.34 15.27
C VAL A 166 -7.48 2.72 15.19
N ASP A 167 -6.96 3.68 15.96
CA ASP A 167 -7.46 5.05 16.06
C ASP A 167 -9.00 5.14 16.27
N GLY A 168 -9.55 4.22 17.08
CA GLY A 168 -10.99 4.17 17.38
C GLY A 168 -11.82 3.34 16.40
N ILE A 169 -11.25 2.85 15.31
CA ILE A 169 -11.93 1.97 14.34
C ILE A 169 -11.62 0.49 14.65
N ARG A 170 -12.64 -0.35 14.70
CA ARG A 170 -12.49 -1.79 14.90
C ARG A 170 -12.05 -2.47 13.62
N VAL A 171 -11.03 -3.35 13.73
CA VAL A 171 -10.47 -4.12 12.62
C VAL A 171 -10.45 -5.60 13.00
N HIS A 172 -11.11 -6.43 12.21
CA HIS A 172 -11.22 -7.87 12.39
C HIS A 172 -10.35 -8.60 11.38
N GLY A 173 -9.45 -9.47 11.85
CA GLY A 173 -8.53 -10.22 11.00
C GLY A 173 -8.96 -11.67 10.82
N VAL A 174 -9.20 -12.09 9.58
CA VAL A 174 -9.47 -13.49 9.21
C VAL A 174 -8.24 -14.11 8.55
N ARG A 175 -7.84 -15.31 8.98
CA ARG A 175 -6.76 -16.12 8.39
C ARG A 175 -7.33 -17.46 7.99
N LEU A 176 -7.51 -17.69 6.66
CA LEU A 176 -8.17 -18.88 6.14
C LEU A 176 -7.50 -19.36 4.84
N ARG A 177 -7.38 -20.69 4.66
CA ARG A 177 -6.92 -21.26 3.40
C ARG A 177 -7.88 -20.90 2.26
N GLY A 178 -7.33 -20.63 1.07
CA GLY A 178 -8.08 -20.21 -0.11
C GLY A 178 -8.22 -18.71 -0.26
N LEU A 179 -7.96 -17.93 0.79
CA LEU A 179 -7.91 -16.47 0.71
C LEU A 179 -6.53 -16.00 0.23
N VAL A 180 -6.51 -14.86 -0.48
CA VAL A 180 -5.29 -14.16 -0.90
C VAL A 180 -5.16 -12.86 -0.12
N ALA A 181 -5.87 -11.80 -0.50
CA ALA A 181 -5.91 -10.52 0.20
C ALA A 181 -7.24 -9.83 -0.07
N HIS A 182 -8.05 -9.67 0.96
CA HIS A 182 -9.40 -9.13 0.85
C HIS A 182 -9.65 -8.15 1.99
N GLN A 183 -10.51 -7.16 1.75
CA GLN A 183 -10.95 -6.23 2.77
C GLN A 183 -12.37 -5.78 2.52
N GLU A 184 -13.17 -5.76 3.58
CA GLU A 184 -14.48 -5.13 3.65
C GLU A 184 -14.42 -3.95 4.61
N VAL A 185 -15.00 -2.83 4.23
CA VAL A 185 -15.27 -1.70 5.10
C VAL A 185 -16.79 -1.60 5.24
N LEU A 186 -17.25 -1.73 6.46
CA LEU A 186 -18.66 -1.69 6.82
C LEU A 186 -18.99 -0.35 7.46
N PHE A 187 -19.95 0.35 6.91
CA PHE A 187 -20.52 1.57 7.48
C PHE A 187 -21.97 1.34 7.89
N GLY A 188 -22.40 1.94 8.97
CA GLY A 188 -23.76 1.82 9.46
C GLY A 188 -24.33 3.16 9.92
N ALA A 189 -25.61 3.38 9.61
CA ALA A 189 -26.45 4.45 10.11
C ALA A 189 -27.85 3.89 10.41
N GLU A 190 -28.73 4.72 10.96
CA GLU A 190 -30.10 4.28 11.23
C GLU A 190 -30.81 3.87 9.93
N GLY A 191 -31.23 2.60 9.86
CA GLY A 191 -32.00 2.05 8.75
C GLY A 191 -31.18 1.59 7.53
N GLU A 192 -29.84 1.78 7.51
CA GLU A 192 -29.00 1.35 6.38
C GLU A 192 -27.60 0.90 6.77
N THR A 193 -26.98 0.15 5.87
CA THR A 193 -25.54 -0.15 5.88
C THR A 193 -24.95 0.07 4.49
N LEU A 194 -23.68 0.53 4.44
CA LEU A 194 -22.88 0.56 3.23
C LEU A 194 -21.69 -0.37 3.40
N THR A 195 -21.46 -1.28 2.46
CA THR A 195 -20.27 -2.13 2.41
C THR A 195 -19.44 -1.79 1.18
N ILE A 196 -18.16 -1.51 1.39
CA ILE A 196 -17.18 -1.34 0.31
C ILE A 196 -16.21 -2.52 0.41
N ARG A 197 -16.14 -3.35 -0.63
CA ARG A 197 -15.31 -4.56 -0.64
C ARG A 197 -14.32 -4.55 -1.79
N HIS A 198 -13.10 -5.01 -1.52
CA HIS A 198 -12.07 -5.30 -2.50
C HIS A 198 -11.51 -6.71 -2.28
N ASP A 199 -11.40 -7.46 -3.36
CA ASP A 199 -10.86 -8.81 -3.40
C ASP A 199 -9.67 -8.88 -4.36
N SER A 200 -8.47 -9.16 -3.84
CA SER A 200 -7.30 -9.55 -4.60
C SER A 200 -7.27 -11.08 -4.67
N LEU A 201 -7.55 -11.64 -5.83
CA LEU A 201 -7.62 -13.10 -6.03
C LEU A 201 -6.29 -13.68 -6.47
N ASP A 202 -5.39 -12.84 -7.02
CA ASP A 202 -4.07 -13.22 -7.49
C ASP A 202 -3.12 -12.02 -7.41
N ARG A 203 -1.80 -12.28 -7.35
CA ARG A 203 -0.75 -11.25 -7.33
C ARG A 203 -0.73 -10.38 -8.60
N VAL A 204 -1.28 -10.86 -9.69
CA VAL A 204 -1.45 -10.11 -10.94
C VAL A 204 -2.26 -8.82 -10.74
N SER A 205 -3.14 -8.79 -9.74
CA SER A 205 -3.97 -7.61 -9.40
C SER A 205 -3.17 -6.37 -8.99
N PHE A 206 -1.90 -6.53 -8.58
CA PHE A 206 -1.01 -5.43 -8.24
C PHE A 206 -0.29 -4.84 -9.46
N MET A 207 -0.19 -5.60 -10.55
CA MET A 207 0.64 -5.25 -11.70
C MET A 207 0.20 -3.99 -12.45
N PRO A 208 -1.10 -3.69 -12.63
CA PRO A 208 -1.51 -2.44 -13.25
C PRO A 208 -1.00 -1.19 -12.51
N GLY A 209 -1.01 -1.22 -11.17
CA GLY A 209 -0.48 -0.11 -10.36
C GLY A 209 1.05 -0.03 -10.41
N VAL A 210 1.75 -1.16 -10.45
CA VAL A 210 3.21 -1.20 -10.63
C VAL A 210 3.57 -0.58 -11.98
N LEU A 211 2.92 -0.99 -13.07
CA LEU A 211 3.18 -0.44 -14.40
C LEU A 211 2.85 1.06 -14.48
N ALA A 212 1.77 1.50 -13.83
CA ALA A 212 1.45 2.93 -13.75
C ALA A 212 2.54 3.72 -13.02
N ALA A 213 3.08 3.17 -11.92
CA ALA A 213 4.17 3.79 -11.18
C ALA A 213 5.47 3.85 -11.99
N ILE A 214 5.84 2.76 -12.70
CA ILE A 214 7.02 2.74 -13.59
C ILE A 214 6.93 3.85 -14.63
N ARG A 215 5.77 4.01 -15.28
CA ARG A 215 5.55 5.03 -16.33
C ARG A 215 5.56 6.46 -15.81
N ALA A 216 5.17 6.66 -14.56
CA ALA A 216 5.01 7.98 -13.98
C ALA A 216 6.26 8.47 -13.21
N VAL A 217 7.09 7.58 -12.69
CA VAL A 217 8.13 7.93 -11.73
C VAL A 217 9.16 8.92 -12.27
N SER A 218 9.52 8.84 -13.54
CA SER A 218 10.48 9.76 -14.19
C SER A 218 9.95 11.20 -14.29
N SER A 219 8.62 11.38 -14.34
CA SER A 219 7.98 12.70 -14.38
C SER A 219 7.66 13.26 -12.98
N LYS A 220 8.02 12.54 -11.92
CA LYS A 220 7.76 12.89 -10.52
C LYS A 220 9.06 12.84 -9.69
N PRO A 221 9.99 13.80 -9.88
CA PRO A 221 11.20 13.86 -9.06
C PRO A 221 10.87 13.96 -7.57
N GLY A 222 11.77 13.41 -6.74
CA GLY A 222 11.59 13.36 -5.30
C GLY A 222 10.80 12.14 -4.84
N LEU A 223 10.33 12.16 -3.60
CA LEU A 223 9.61 11.06 -2.97
C LEU A 223 8.09 11.16 -3.17
N THR A 224 7.50 10.15 -3.78
CA THR A 224 6.04 9.96 -3.83
C THR A 224 5.67 8.76 -2.95
N VAL A 225 4.75 8.96 -2.00
CA VAL A 225 4.22 7.89 -1.14
C VAL A 225 2.78 7.56 -1.55
N GLY A 226 2.53 6.28 -1.87
CA GLY A 226 1.27 5.83 -2.46
C GLY A 226 1.23 6.03 -3.98
N ILE A 227 0.17 5.51 -4.60
CA ILE A 227 -0.06 5.63 -6.05
C ILE A 227 -1.27 6.53 -6.38
N GLU A 228 -1.92 7.13 -5.39
CA GLU A 228 -3.13 7.94 -5.55
C GLU A 228 -2.90 9.11 -6.51
N SER A 229 -1.80 9.85 -6.32
CA SER A 229 -1.44 10.98 -7.18
C SER A 229 -1.04 10.56 -8.61
N ILE A 230 -0.60 9.32 -8.78
CA ILE A 230 -0.27 8.72 -10.08
C ILE A 230 -1.56 8.35 -10.82
N LEU A 231 -2.58 7.89 -10.07
CA LEU A 231 -3.89 7.53 -10.60
C LEU A 231 -4.82 8.72 -10.79
N GLY A 232 -4.44 9.92 -10.37
CA GLY A 232 -5.29 11.13 -10.44
C GLY A 232 -6.46 11.11 -9.46
N ILE A 233 -6.35 10.37 -8.34
CA ILE A 233 -7.38 10.21 -7.31
C ILE A 233 -6.92 10.70 -5.93
N GLY A 234 -5.93 11.58 -5.92
CA GLY A 234 -5.37 12.21 -4.72
C GLY A 234 -6.19 13.39 -4.21
#